data_5c13bfbf86435acaa1939febdaf49459
#
_entry.id   5c13bfbf86435acaa1939febdaf49459
#
_cell.length_a   1.000
_cell.length_b   1.000
_cell.length_c   1.000
_cell.angle_alpha   90.00
_cell.angle_beta   90.00
_cell.angle_gamma   90.00
#
_symmetry.space_group_name_H-M   'P 1'
#
loop_
_entity.id
_entity.type
_entity.pdbx_description
1 polymer ?
#
loop_
_entity_poly.entity_id
_entity_poly.type
_entity_poly.pdbx_seq_one_letter_code
_entity_poly.pdbx_strand_id
1 'polypeptide(L)'
;MKKFIILILTAFLSLTLIIPQRAQAVTQEAWSEAVTVYGAALEQNNELKDKTSELLQTDAQDKTTYVYAEDLGKYLNLQSSNDVLKSSIRIKKLSSGSGLTLNINQSAGKITKITEDTYKNALLTAGVTDADVTIAAAEDVTGESALAGVYKAFEAQGEPIDQSKTQVAQDELNSISNINEQNTGVDGYSQEQLNKAIAEAKAEIAQQGANLNTTEIKNIVIQKIESNGLTNIINDNQINIIVNFIENAQNNGVFSGENKDKFIEGTKNYVDDIKNSEGFKKATDKAKELGNNISDTLKDEGFWDKIMNFIQSIIDWIMSLFK
;
A
#
# COMPACT_ATOMS: atom_id res chain seq x y z
N MET A 1 -68.48 8.44 -13.23
CA MET A 1 -67.80 8.57 -11.94
C MET A 1 -67.05 7.28 -11.52
N LYS A 2 -67.64 6.10 -11.50
CA LYS A 2 -66.93 4.87 -11.08
C LYS A 2 -65.69 4.48 -11.93
N LYS A 3 -65.67 4.75 -13.24
CA LYS A 3 -64.54 4.47 -14.14
C LYS A 3 -63.37 5.42 -13.95
N PHE A 4 -63.61 6.65 -13.51
CA PHE A 4 -62.55 7.65 -13.22
C PHE A 4 -61.82 7.34 -11.89
N ILE A 5 -62.53 6.81 -10.91
CA ILE A 5 -61.98 6.44 -9.60
C ILE A 5 -61.04 5.21 -9.73
N ILE A 6 -61.37 4.26 -10.62
CA ILE A 6 -60.51 3.09 -10.87
C ILE A 6 -59.21 3.50 -11.57
N LEU A 7 -59.23 4.50 -12.48
CA LEU A 7 -58.04 4.98 -13.19
C LEU A 7 -57.06 5.72 -12.26
N ILE A 8 -57.59 6.46 -11.27
CA ILE A 8 -56.78 7.16 -10.27
C ILE A 8 -56.19 6.17 -9.27
N LEU A 9 -56.88 5.11 -8.92
CA LEU A 9 -56.38 4.07 -7.99
C LEU A 9 -55.26 3.22 -8.61
N THR A 10 -55.34 2.94 -9.93
CA THR A 10 -54.25 2.24 -10.65
C THR A 10 -53.02 3.09 -10.88
N ALA A 11 -53.18 4.42 -11.08
CA ALA A 11 -52.05 5.35 -11.18
C ALA A 11 -51.33 5.56 -9.84
N PHE A 12 -52.05 5.44 -8.71
CA PHE A 12 -51.44 5.52 -7.37
C PHE A 12 -50.72 4.25 -6.96
N LEU A 13 -51.12 3.09 -7.48
CA LEU A 13 -50.48 1.81 -7.17
C LEU A 13 -49.19 1.56 -7.96
N SER A 14 -49.01 2.26 -9.09
CA SER A 14 -47.77 2.18 -9.89
C SER A 14 -46.66 3.17 -9.45
N LEU A 15 -46.97 4.12 -8.54
CA LEU A 15 -46.00 5.09 -8.06
C LEU A 15 -45.25 4.66 -6.81
N THR A 16 -45.61 3.52 -6.20
CA THR A 16 -45.00 3.03 -4.96
C THR A 16 -43.83 2.02 -5.17
N LEU A 17 -43.42 1.75 -6.41
CA LEU A 17 -42.36 0.76 -6.71
C LEU A 17 -41.03 1.37 -7.18
N ILE A 18 -40.88 2.69 -7.15
CA ILE A 18 -39.55 3.32 -7.28
C ILE A 18 -39.11 3.71 -5.87
N ILE A 19 -38.88 2.72 -5.01
CA ILE A 19 -37.97 2.91 -3.88
C ILE A 19 -36.58 2.98 -4.52
N PRO A 20 -35.87 4.12 -4.45
CA PRO A 20 -34.46 4.10 -4.79
C PRO A 20 -33.84 3.09 -3.83
N GLN A 21 -33.37 1.94 -4.35
CA GLN A 21 -32.41 1.15 -3.60
C GLN A 21 -31.26 2.12 -3.33
N ARG A 22 -31.22 2.64 -2.10
CA ARG A 22 -29.98 3.20 -1.60
C ARG A 22 -28.98 2.05 -1.77
N ALA A 23 -28.05 2.22 -2.69
CA ALA A 23 -26.85 1.44 -2.66
C ALA A 23 -26.35 1.56 -1.20
N GLN A 24 -26.53 0.51 -0.42
CA GLN A 24 -25.80 0.39 0.83
C GLN A 24 -24.35 0.44 0.36
N ALA A 25 -23.66 1.52 0.68
CA ALA A 25 -22.22 1.50 0.67
C ALA A 25 -21.88 0.24 1.48
N VAL A 26 -21.29 -0.75 0.82
CA VAL A 26 -20.74 -1.92 1.49
C VAL A 26 -19.67 -1.32 2.38
N THR A 27 -20.02 -1.06 3.65
CA THR A 27 -19.02 -0.75 4.67
C THR A 27 -18.12 -1.97 4.65
N GLN A 28 -16.87 -1.79 4.27
CA GLN A 28 -15.89 -2.87 4.33
C GLN A 28 -15.77 -3.25 5.80
N GLU A 29 -16.53 -4.27 6.20
CA GLU A 29 -16.53 -4.72 7.58
C GLU A 29 -15.17 -5.34 7.91
N ALA A 30 -14.74 -5.09 9.14
CA ALA A 30 -13.57 -5.78 9.69
C ALA A 30 -13.84 -7.29 9.73
N TRP A 31 -12.79 -8.10 9.56
CA TRP A 31 -12.93 -9.54 9.75
C TRP A 31 -13.11 -9.86 11.23
N SER A 32 -14.02 -10.78 11.55
CA SER A 32 -14.23 -11.26 12.92
C SER A 32 -12.98 -11.96 13.46
N GLU A 33 -12.32 -12.74 12.60
CA GLU A 33 -11.15 -13.55 12.92
C GLU A 33 -9.98 -13.15 12.01
N ALA A 34 -8.76 -13.41 12.47
CA ALA A 34 -7.58 -13.27 11.65
C ALA A 34 -7.44 -14.45 10.68
N VAL A 35 -6.62 -14.26 9.65
CA VAL A 35 -6.24 -15.31 8.71
C VAL A 35 -4.73 -15.53 8.83
N THR A 36 -4.34 -16.77 9.08
CA THR A 36 -2.94 -17.20 9.02
C THR A 36 -2.70 -17.90 7.69
N VAL A 37 -1.73 -17.37 6.91
CA VAL A 37 -1.32 -17.96 5.63
C VAL A 37 0.12 -18.41 5.73
N TYR A 38 0.31 -19.72 5.70
CA TYR A 38 1.63 -20.32 5.71
C TYR A 38 2.21 -20.45 4.31
N GLY A 39 3.52 -20.32 4.16
CA GLY A 39 4.21 -20.72 2.95
C GLY A 39 4.09 -22.23 2.72
N ALA A 40 3.94 -22.66 1.47
CA ALA A 40 3.68 -24.06 1.12
C ALA A 40 4.74 -25.05 1.66
N ALA A 41 5.99 -24.62 1.82
CA ALA A 41 7.05 -25.47 2.40
C ALA A 41 6.72 -25.94 3.83
N LEU A 42 5.84 -25.24 4.55
CA LEU A 42 5.47 -25.58 5.93
C LEU A 42 4.36 -26.63 6.01
N GLU A 43 3.68 -26.95 4.90
CA GLU A 43 2.57 -27.90 4.88
C GLU A 43 3.01 -29.32 5.30
N GLN A 44 4.20 -29.71 4.89
CA GLN A 44 4.77 -31.02 5.18
C GLN A 44 5.87 -30.99 6.26
N ASN A 45 6.10 -29.83 6.90
CA ASN A 45 7.13 -29.65 7.93
C ASN A 45 6.50 -29.05 9.21
N ASN A 46 6.03 -29.93 10.09
CA ASN A 46 5.37 -29.53 11.33
C ASN A 46 6.28 -28.72 12.25
N GLU A 47 7.57 -29.08 12.37
CA GLU A 47 8.51 -28.34 13.22
C GLU A 47 8.66 -26.88 12.76
N LEU A 48 8.86 -26.68 11.46
CA LEU A 48 8.97 -25.34 10.87
C LEU A 48 7.66 -24.55 11.00
N LYS A 49 6.53 -25.24 10.82
CA LYS A 49 5.20 -24.66 10.96
C LYS A 49 4.93 -24.21 12.40
N ASP A 50 5.18 -25.06 13.39
CA ASP A 50 4.94 -24.76 14.80
C ASP A 50 5.77 -23.55 15.24
N LYS A 51 7.08 -23.54 14.89
CA LYS A 51 7.95 -22.41 15.17
C LYS A 51 7.49 -21.12 14.49
N THR A 52 7.02 -21.19 13.23
CA THR A 52 6.47 -20.03 12.52
C THR A 52 5.16 -19.57 13.15
N SER A 53 4.30 -20.48 13.63
CA SER A 53 3.07 -20.17 14.34
C SER A 53 3.32 -19.37 15.62
N GLU A 54 4.34 -19.74 16.40
CA GLU A 54 4.76 -18.99 17.60
C GLU A 54 5.20 -17.56 17.23
N LEU A 55 6.00 -17.42 16.16
CA LEU A 55 6.46 -16.12 15.68
C LEU A 55 5.32 -15.21 15.20
N LEU A 56 4.31 -15.79 14.56
CA LEU A 56 3.10 -15.08 14.09
C LEU A 56 2.10 -14.83 15.21
N GLN A 57 2.26 -15.44 16.39
CA GLN A 57 1.31 -15.40 17.49
C GLN A 57 -0.09 -15.83 17.04
N THR A 58 -0.16 -16.99 16.36
CA THR A 58 -1.42 -17.52 15.81
C THR A 58 -2.40 -17.89 16.92
N ASP A 59 -3.70 -17.71 16.67
CA ASP A 59 -4.78 -18.13 17.55
C ASP A 59 -5.50 -19.36 16.98
N ALA A 60 -6.08 -20.18 17.87
CA ALA A 60 -6.85 -21.37 17.48
C ALA A 60 -8.10 -21.02 16.65
N GLN A 61 -8.56 -19.77 16.72
CA GLN A 61 -9.70 -19.26 15.95
C GLN A 61 -9.28 -18.70 14.58
N ASP A 62 -7.99 -18.55 14.31
CA ASP A 62 -7.53 -18.04 13.03
C ASP A 62 -7.92 -18.99 11.90
N LYS A 63 -8.48 -18.45 10.83
CA LYS A 63 -8.58 -19.20 9.57
C LYS A 63 -7.17 -19.50 9.06
N THR A 64 -6.92 -20.76 8.70
CA THR A 64 -5.60 -21.19 8.21
C THR A 64 -5.68 -21.60 6.74
N THR A 65 -4.72 -21.13 5.94
CA THR A 65 -4.51 -21.55 4.55
C THR A 65 -3.04 -21.53 4.20
N TYR A 66 -2.71 -21.87 2.94
CA TYR A 66 -1.34 -21.88 2.43
C TYR A 66 -1.23 -21.04 1.16
N VAL A 67 -0.08 -20.44 0.94
CA VAL A 67 0.31 -19.81 -0.31
C VAL A 67 1.23 -20.75 -1.08
N TYR A 68 0.85 -21.07 -2.32
CA TYR A 68 1.57 -21.97 -3.20
C TYR A 68 2.28 -21.21 -4.33
N ALA A 69 3.15 -21.89 -5.06
CA ALA A 69 3.88 -21.32 -6.19
C ALA A 69 2.94 -20.76 -7.28
N GLU A 70 1.77 -21.38 -7.47
CA GLU A 70 0.73 -20.88 -8.39
C GLU A 70 0.14 -19.52 -7.95
N ASP A 71 0.03 -19.30 -6.62
CA ASP A 71 -0.43 -18.02 -6.07
C ASP A 71 0.60 -16.91 -6.33
N LEU A 72 1.91 -17.23 -6.24
CA LEU A 72 2.96 -16.28 -6.62
C LEU A 72 2.87 -15.93 -8.13
N GLY A 73 2.61 -16.93 -8.97
CA GLY A 73 2.35 -16.68 -10.39
C GLY A 73 1.14 -15.78 -10.61
N LYS A 74 0.05 -16.06 -9.92
CA LYS A 74 -1.22 -15.33 -10.02
C LYS A 74 -1.09 -13.87 -9.55
N TYR A 75 -0.59 -13.66 -8.34
CA TYR A 75 -0.62 -12.34 -7.71
C TYR A 75 0.61 -11.49 -8.06
N LEU A 76 1.77 -12.10 -8.18
CA LEU A 76 3.06 -11.40 -8.28
C LEU A 76 3.72 -11.55 -9.64
N ASN A 77 3.14 -12.35 -10.54
CA ASN A 77 3.76 -12.74 -11.83
C ASN A 77 5.18 -13.35 -11.64
N LEU A 78 5.39 -14.09 -10.54
CA LEU A 78 6.66 -14.73 -10.21
C LEU A 78 6.57 -16.23 -10.37
N GLN A 79 7.64 -16.82 -10.91
CA GLN A 79 7.82 -18.28 -10.93
C GLN A 79 8.58 -18.70 -9.68
N SER A 80 8.10 -19.73 -9.00
CA SER A 80 8.71 -20.29 -7.78
C SER A 80 8.37 -21.77 -7.64
N SER A 81 8.87 -22.40 -6.59
CA SER A 81 8.49 -23.75 -6.19
C SER A 81 7.99 -23.76 -4.74
N ASN A 82 7.13 -24.73 -4.41
CA ASN A 82 6.49 -24.79 -3.09
C ASN A 82 7.49 -24.99 -1.94
N ASP A 83 8.59 -25.67 -2.17
CA ASP A 83 9.61 -25.99 -1.18
C ASP A 83 10.43 -24.81 -0.66
N VAL A 84 10.45 -23.70 -1.40
CA VAL A 84 11.14 -22.46 -0.99
C VAL A 84 10.22 -21.42 -0.33
N LEU A 85 8.90 -21.63 -0.37
CA LEU A 85 7.92 -20.68 0.19
C LEU A 85 7.78 -20.89 1.69
N LYS A 86 8.56 -20.15 2.48
CA LYS A 86 8.64 -20.30 3.93
C LYS A 86 8.17 -19.05 4.69
N SER A 87 8.22 -17.85 4.11
CA SER A 87 7.63 -16.67 4.76
C SER A 87 6.12 -16.80 4.84
N SER A 88 5.59 -16.45 6.00
CA SER A 88 4.19 -16.65 6.36
C SER A 88 3.65 -15.38 6.99
N ILE A 89 2.33 -15.23 7.00
CA ILE A 89 1.66 -14.06 7.56
C ILE A 89 0.50 -14.44 8.48
N ARG A 90 0.22 -13.56 9.42
CA ARG A 90 -1.06 -13.46 10.11
C ARG A 90 -1.64 -12.09 9.84
N ILE A 91 -2.86 -12.02 9.37
CA ILE A 91 -3.50 -10.76 9.00
C ILE A 91 -4.93 -10.71 9.55
N LYS A 92 -5.30 -9.53 10.03
CA LYS A 92 -6.68 -9.18 10.37
C LYS A 92 -7.04 -7.88 9.67
N LYS A 93 -8.06 -7.91 8.80
CA LYS A 93 -8.63 -6.68 8.24
C LYS A 93 -9.38 -5.94 9.33
N LEU A 94 -9.12 -4.64 9.43
CA LEU A 94 -9.69 -3.73 10.42
C LEU A 94 -10.83 -2.90 9.81
N SER A 95 -11.54 -2.17 10.65
CA SER A 95 -12.56 -1.22 10.20
C SER A 95 -11.91 -0.07 9.42
N SER A 96 -12.65 0.51 8.48
CA SER A 96 -12.18 1.64 7.67
C SER A 96 -11.67 2.79 8.57
N GLY A 97 -10.52 3.36 8.22
CA GLY A 97 -9.86 4.43 8.98
C GLY A 97 -8.97 3.94 10.13
N SER A 98 -8.83 2.63 10.33
CA SER A 98 -7.93 2.07 11.36
C SER A 98 -6.45 2.14 10.97
N GLY A 99 -6.17 2.25 9.67
CA GLY A 99 -4.82 2.26 9.13
C GLY A 99 -4.21 0.86 8.95
N LEU A 100 -3.04 0.83 8.33
CA LEU A 100 -2.26 -0.37 8.07
C LEU A 100 -1.09 -0.46 9.06
N THR A 101 -1.14 -1.44 9.95
CA THR A 101 0.01 -1.83 10.77
C THR A 101 0.69 -3.07 10.18
N LEU A 102 2.00 -3.10 10.20
CA LEU A 102 2.79 -4.23 9.75
C LEU A 102 4.02 -4.39 10.62
N ASN A 103 4.26 -5.61 11.06
CA ASN A 103 5.43 -5.98 11.85
C ASN A 103 6.08 -7.22 11.24
N ILE A 104 7.40 -7.21 11.09
CA ILE A 104 8.19 -8.38 10.72
C ILE A 104 8.86 -8.95 11.97
N ASN A 105 8.41 -10.11 12.43
CA ASN A 105 9.06 -10.80 13.53
C ASN A 105 10.31 -11.54 13.04
N GLN A 106 11.49 -10.99 13.34
CA GLN A 106 12.79 -11.50 12.94
C GLN A 106 13.57 -12.16 14.11
N SER A 107 12.85 -12.63 15.14
CA SER A 107 13.51 -13.26 16.30
C SER A 107 14.07 -14.67 16.02
N ALA A 108 13.73 -15.28 14.89
CA ALA A 108 14.30 -16.54 14.44
C ALA A 108 14.91 -16.41 13.03
N GLY A 109 14.12 -16.49 11.96
CA GLY A 109 14.58 -16.25 10.59
C GLY A 109 14.40 -14.76 10.20
N LYS A 110 15.21 -14.31 9.26
CA LYS A 110 15.17 -12.93 8.74
C LYS A 110 14.46 -12.86 7.41
N ILE A 111 13.71 -11.80 7.21
CA ILE A 111 13.31 -11.35 5.87
C ILE A 111 14.46 -10.48 5.34
N THR A 112 15.22 -11.02 4.38
CA THR A 112 16.52 -10.45 4.01
C THR A 112 16.46 -9.35 2.95
N LYS A 113 15.36 -9.29 2.16
CA LYS A 113 15.28 -8.40 1.00
C LYS A 113 14.26 -7.27 1.18
N ILE A 114 13.18 -7.49 1.90
CA ILE A 114 12.04 -6.61 1.95
C ILE A 114 11.86 -6.06 3.36
N THR A 115 11.75 -4.73 3.48
CA THR A 115 11.53 -4.06 4.77
C THR A 115 10.04 -3.86 5.07
N GLU A 116 9.70 -3.55 6.32
CA GLU A 116 8.33 -3.24 6.72
C GLU A 116 7.74 -2.09 5.87
N ASP A 117 8.51 -1.02 5.67
CA ASP A 117 8.08 0.13 4.90
C ASP A 117 7.86 -0.20 3.42
N THR A 118 8.69 -1.08 2.85
CA THR A 118 8.53 -1.53 1.47
C THR A 118 7.26 -2.38 1.32
N TYR A 119 6.97 -3.27 2.28
CA TYR A 119 5.70 -4.01 2.29
C TYR A 119 4.49 -3.07 2.43
N LYS A 120 4.53 -2.11 3.37
CA LYS A 120 3.44 -1.14 3.57
C LYS A 120 3.14 -0.36 2.29
N ASN A 121 4.17 0.14 1.60
CA ASN A 121 4.01 0.84 0.32
C ASN A 121 3.30 -0.03 -0.72
N ALA A 122 3.74 -1.29 -0.89
CA ALA A 122 3.15 -2.22 -1.85
C ALA A 122 1.71 -2.60 -1.47
N LEU A 123 1.43 -2.83 -0.18
CA LEU A 123 0.09 -3.15 0.29
C LEU A 123 -0.91 -2.00 0.08
N LEU A 124 -0.49 -0.76 0.34
CA LEU A 124 -1.30 0.42 0.03
C LEU A 124 -1.61 0.51 -1.48
N THR A 125 -0.63 0.25 -2.33
CA THR A 125 -0.80 0.21 -3.80
C THR A 125 -1.78 -0.88 -4.23
N ALA A 126 -1.75 -2.04 -3.57
CA ALA A 126 -2.74 -3.10 -3.80
C ALA A 126 -4.15 -2.76 -3.26
N GLY A 127 -4.29 -1.71 -2.45
CA GLY A 127 -5.56 -1.27 -1.88
C GLY A 127 -5.84 -1.82 -0.47
N VAL A 128 -4.82 -2.38 0.20
CA VAL A 128 -4.89 -2.80 1.61
C VAL A 128 -4.55 -1.60 2.49
N THR A 129 -5.56 -0.92 3.02
CA THR A 129 -5.42 0.33 3.77
C THR A 129 -5.68 0.18 5.27
N ASP A 130 -6.43 -0.85 5.66
CA ASP A 130 -6.91 -1.04 7.03
C ASP A 130 -6.71 -2.51 7.44
N ALA A 131 -5.53 -2.83 7.95
CA ALA A 131 -5.18 -4.19 8.37
C ALA A 131 -4.07 -4.19 9.44
N ASP A 132 -4.08 -5.23 10.26
CA ASP A 132 -2.97 -5.59 11.14
C ASP A 132 -2.29 -6.83 10.57
N VAL A 133 -1.00 -6.72 10.24
CA VAL A 133 -0.22 -7.76 9.53
C VAL A 133 1.03 -8.08 10.32
N THR A 134 1.21 -9.35 10.64
CA THR A 134 2.49 -9.89 11.14
C THR A 134 3.09 -10.81 10.10
N ILE A 135 4.36 -10.61 9.79
CA ILE A 135 5.16 -11.46 8.88
C ILE A 135 6.22 -12.18 9.69
N ALA A 136 6.42 -13.44 9.43
CA ALA A 136 7.50 -14.23 10.04
C ALA A 136 7.98 -15.37 9.14
N ALA A 137 9.20 -15.80 9.41
CA ALA A 137 9.75 -17.07 8.93
C ALA A 137 10.65 -17.67 10.02
N ALA A 138 10.67 -18.99 10.15
CA ALA A 138 11.55 -19.67 11.09
C ALA A 138 13.00 -19.80 10.59
N GLU A 139 13.25 -19.48 9.33
CA GLU A 139 14.56 -19.47 8.64
C GLU A 139 14.70 -18.20 7.80
N ASP A 140 15.92 -17.84 7.40
CA ASP A 140 16.18 -16.70 6.54
C ASP A 140 15.56 -16.90 5.16
N VAL A 141 14.81 -15.88 4.68
CA VAL A 141 14.07 -15.88 3.41
C VAL A 141 14.09 -14.50 2.75
N THR A 142 13.78 -14.43 1.48
CA THR A 142 13.65 -13.15 0.75
C THR A 142 12.35 -12.39 1.07
N GLY A 143 11.22 -13.10 1.22
CA GLY A 143 9.97 -12.55 1.75
C GLY A 143 8.80 -12.47 0.78
N GLU A 144 8.97 -12.73 -0.53
CA GLU A 144 7.92 -12.56 -1.53
C GLU A 144 6.66 -13.37 -1.25
N SER A 145 6.78 -14.59 -0.66
CA SER A 145 5.60 -15.40 -0.32
C SER A 145 4.72 -14.75 0.76
N ALA A 146 5.26 -13.88 1.60
CA ALA A 146 4.47 -13.14 2.57
C ALA A 146 3.51 -12.14 1.88
N LEU A 147 3.95 -11.42 0.85
CA LEU A 147 3.08 -10.51 0.10
C LEU A 147 1.95 -11.27 -0.60
N ALA A 148 2.27 -12.37 -1.29
CA ALA A 148 1.25 -13.24 -1.89
C ALA A 148 0.30 -13.81 -0.83
N GLY A 149 0.81 -14.10 0.37
CA GLY A 149 0.02 -14.54 1.52
C GLY A 149 -1.06 -13.55 1.94
N VAL A 150 -0.75 -12.25 1.94
CA VAL A 150 -1.75 -11.21 2.21
C VAL A 150 -2.88 -11.28 1.19
N TYR A 151 -2.57 -11.35 -0.10
CA TYR A 151 -3.59 -11.42 -1.16
C TYR A 151 -4.41 -12.71 -1.09
N LYS A 152 -3.75 -13.82 -0.73
CA LYS A 152 -4.42 -15.11 -0.48
C LYS A 152 -5.39 -15.04 0.70
N ALA A 153 -5.06 -14.31 1.76
CA ALA A 153 -5.96 -14.10 2.90
C ALA A 153 -7.24 -13.37 2.49
N PHE A 154 -7.14 -12.32 1.68
CA PHE A 154 -8.30 -11.60 1.15
C PHE A 154 -9.16 -12.49 0.25
N GLU A 155 -8.54 -13.30 -0.63
CA GLU A 155 -9.27 -14.28 -1.44
C GLU A 155 -10.00 -15.32 -0.58
N ALA A 156 -9.34 -15.84 0.46
CA ALA A 156 -9.92 -16.81 1.39
C ALA A 156 -11.12 -16.25 2.19
N GLN A 157 -11.21 -14.93 2.32
CA GLN A 157 -12.34 -14.25 2.95
C GLN A 157 -13.42 -13.82 1.93
N GLY A 158 -13.25 -14.16 0.64
CA GLY A 158 -14.21 -13.82 -0.42
C GLY A 158 -14.11 -12.37 -0.91
N GLU A 159 -13.02 -11.69 -0.61
CA GLU A 159 -12.74 -10.31 -0.98
C GLU A 159 -11.45 -10.21 -1.84
N PRO A 160 -11.36 -10.90 -3.00
CA PRO A 160 -10.13 -10.95 -3.77
C PRO A 160 -9.70 -9.55 -4.22
N ILE A 161 -8.41 -9.26 -4.08
CA ILE A 161 -7.81 -8.02 -4.57
C ILE A 161 -7.61 -8.12 -6.09
N ASP A 162 -7.81 -7.01 -6.79
CA ASP A 162 -7.61 -6.94 -8.23
C ASP A 162 -6.18 -7.35 -8.60
N GLN A 163 -6.05 -8.33 -9.49
CA GLN A 163 -4.77 -8.89 -9.90
C GLN A 163 -3.86 -7.84 -10.57
N SER A 164 -4.41 -6.89 -11.30
CA SER A 164 -3.61 -5.83 -11.91
C SER A 164 -2.93 -4.97 -10.85
N LYS A 165 -3.61 -4.68 -9.74
CA LYS A 165 -3.07 -3.91 -8.61
C LYS A 165 -2.05 -4.70 -7.81
N THR A 166 -2.26 -6.01 -7.62
CA THR A 166 -1.28 -6.85 -6.90
C THR A 166 0.02 -6.99 -7.70
N GLN A 167 -0.05 -7.09 -9.02
CA GLN A 167 1.13 -7.12 -9.88
C GLN A 167 1.89 -5.79 -9.88
N VAL A 168 1.18 -4.67 -9.95
CA VAL A 168 1.78 -3.32 -9.81
C VAL A 168 2.45 -3.15 -8.45
N ALA A 169 1.81 -3.61 -7.38
CA ALA A 169 2.39 -3.58 -6.04
C ALA A 169 3.67 -4.44 -5.92
N GLN A 170 3.74 -5.56 -6.64
CA GLN A 170 4.94 -6.38 -6.72
C GLN A 170 6.07 -5.67 -7.49
N ASP A 171 5.75 -5.01 -8.61
CA ASP A 171 6.73 -4.24 -9.37
C ASP A 171 7.29 -3.08 -8.53
N GLU A 172 6.45 -2.41 -7.76
CA GLU A 172 6.85 -1.39 -6.79
C GLU A 172 7.77 -1.97 -5.72
N LEU A 173 7.36 -3.07 -5.08
CA LEU A 173 8.14 -3.73 -4.04
C LEU A 173 9.53 -4.11 -4.53
N ASN A 174 9.63 -4.72 -5.71
CA ASN A 174 10.91 -5.10 -6.32
C ASN A 174 11.77 -3.86 -6.63
N SER A 175 11.16 -2.82 -7.19
CA SER A 175 11.85 -1.57 -7.55
C SER A 175 12.44 -0.90 -6.31
N ILE A 176 11.64 -0.72 -5.26
CA ILE A 176 12.08 -0.12 -3.99
C ILE A 176 13.17 -0.98 -3.35
N SER A 177 12.98 -2.30 -3.26
CA SER A 177 13.97 -3.21 -2.66
C SER A 177 15.31 -3.15 -3.38
N ASN A 178 15.31 -3.11 -4.71
CA ASN A 178 16.54 -3.01 -5.51
C ASN A 178 17.23 -1.64 -5.33
N ILE A 179 16.47 -0.55 -5.25
CA ILE A 179 17.03 0.78 -4.98
C ILE A 179 17.60 0.83 -3.55
N ASN A 180 16.93 0.25 -2.57
CA ASN A 180 17.42 0.12 -1.20
C ASN A 180 18.75 -0.64 -1.15
N GLU A 181 18.83 -1.79 -1.81
CA GLU A 181 20.05 -2.61 -1.85
C GLU A 181 21.24 -1.82 -2.45
N GLN A 182 21.01 -1.10 -3.56
CA GLN A 182 22.04 -0.30 -4.23
C GLN A 182 22.54 0.86 -3.40
N ASN A 183 21.73 1.41 -2.50
CA ASN A 183 22.05 2.59 -1.71
C ASN A 183 22.36 2.27 -0.23
N THR A 184 22.29 1.01 0.17
CA THR A 184 22.64 0.58 1.54
C THR A 184 24.08 0.94 1.85
N GLY A 185 24.29 1.68 2.96
CA GLY A 185 25.61 2.15 3.41
C GLY A 185 26.08 3.47 2.77
N VAL A 186 25.30 4.05 1.85
CA VAL A 186 25.57 5.41 1.34
C VAL A 186 25.26 6.44 2.43
N ASP A 187 26.20 7.36 2.66
CA ASP A 187 26.02 8.42 3.67
C ASP A 187 24.82 9.31 3.34
N GLY A 188 23.96 9.52 4.33
CA GLY A 188 22.74 10.33 4.19
C GLY A 188 21.56 9.58 3.60
N TYR A 189 21.69 8.31 3.22
CA TYR A 189 20.60 7.46 2.77
C TYR A 189 19.93 6.74 3.92
N SER A 190 18.60 6.67 3.89
CA SER A 190 17.84 5.69 4.64
C SER A 190 16.65 5.15 3.80
N GLN A 191 16.28 3.92 4.10
CA GLN A 191 15.14 3.26 3.43
C GLN A 191 13.83 4.00 3.75
N GLU A 192 13.70 4.52 4.95
CA GLU A 192 12.55 5.28 5.41
C GLU A 192 12.39 6.58 4.60
N GLN A 193 13.48 7.27 4.28
CA GLN A 193 13.45 8.48 3.43
C GLN A 193 12.92 8.14 2.01
N LEU A 194 13.42 7.06 1.41
CA LEU A 194 12.98 6.63 0.08
C LEU A 194 11.51 6.21 0.08
N ASN A 195 11.12 5.35 1.02
CA ASN A 195 9.75 4.87 1.13
C ASN A 195 8.77 6.02 1.38
N LYS A 196 9.15 6.99 2.23
CA LYS A 196 8.36 8.20 2.46
C LYS A 196 8.23 9.05 1.20
N ALA A 197 9.32 9.30 0.48
CA ALA A 197 9.30 10.08 -0.75
C ALA A 197 8.35 9.47 -1.80
N ILE A 198 8.38 8.14 -1.95
CA ILE A 198 7.52 7.41 -2.87
C ILE A 198 6.04 7.47 -2.42
N ALA A 199 5.77 7.28 -1.14
CA ALA A 199 4.43 7.38 -0.59
C ALA A 199 3.83 8.78 -0.80
N GLU A 200 4.60 9.83 -0.53
CA GLU A 200 4.20 11.22 -0.76
C GLU A 200 3.96 11.52 -2.24
N ALA A 201 4.80 11.00 -3.15
CA ALA A 201 4.60 11.16 -4.58
C ALA A 201 3.29 10.52 -5.06
N LYS A 202 3.03 9.29 -4.64
CA LYS A 202 1.79 8.56 -4.97
C LYS A 202 0.55 9.27 -4.42
N ALA A 203 0.61 9.78 -3.18
CA ALA A 203 -0.51 10.52 -2.58
C ALA A 203 -0.80 11.82 -3.34
N GLU A 204 0.23 12.57 -3.74
CA GLU A 204 0.07 13.79 -4.52
C GLU A 204 -0.55 13.50 -5.89
N ILE A 205 -0.07 12.48 -6.60
CA ILE A 205 -0.63 12.05 -7.89
C ILE A 205 -2.10 11.67 -7.75
N ALA A 206 -2.44 10.91 -6.70
CA ALA A 206 -3.83 10.56 -6.41
C ALA A 206 -4.70 11.79 -6.17
N GLN A 207 -4.20 12.80 -5.44
CA GLN A 207 -4.91 14.06 -5.17
C GLN A 207 -5.13 14.87 -6.46
N GLN A 208 -4.16 14.93 -7.36
CA GLN A 208 -4.26 15.65 -8.64
C GLN A 208 -5.16 14.96 -9.68
N GLY A 209 -5.76 13.81 -9.35
CA GLY A 209 -6.79 13.18 -10.19
C GLY A 209 -6.31 12.02 -11.06
N ALA A 210 -5.05 11.57 -10.89
CA ALA A 210 -4.50 10.37 -11.51
C ALA A 210 -4.60 10.31 -13.07
N ASN A 211 -4.38 11.43 -13.73
CA ASN A 211 -4.31 11.54 -15.20
C ASN A 211 -3.08 12.36 -15.63
N LEU A 212 -2.00 12.28 -14.86
CA LEU A 212 -0.78 13.01 -15.13
C LEU A 212 0.04 12.31 -16.22
N ASN A 213 0.73 13.12 -17.05
CA ASN A 213 1.68 12.57 -18.01
C ASN A 213 3.03 12.25 -17.32
N THR A 214 3.89 11.50 -18.03
CA THR A 214 5.19 11.04 -17.51
C THR A 214 6.07 12.20 -16.99
N THR A 215 6.04 13.38 -17.64
CA THR A 215 6.81 14.55 -17.20
C THR A 215 6.28 15.12 -15.89
N GLU A 216 4.99 15.20 -15.73
CA GLU A 216 4.35 15.67 -14.48
C GLU A 216 4.63 14.71 -13.33
N ILE A 217 4.49 13.39 -13.57
CA ILE A 217 4.85 12.36 -12.58
C ILE A 217 6.34 12.49 -12.20
N LYS A 218 7.23 12.64 -13.18
CA LYS A 218 8.68 12.79 -12.92
C LYS A 218 8.99 14.01 -12.08
N ASN A 219 8.36 15.14 -12.35
CA ASN A 219 8.57 16.37 -11.57
C ASN A 219 8.14 16.19 -10.11
N ILE A 220 6.99 15.54 -9.86
CA ILE A 220 6.53 15.20 -8.51
C ILE A 220 7.53 14.28 -7.82
N VAL A 221 7.97 13.21 -8.48
CA VAL A 221 8.95 12.26 -7.92
C VAL A 221 10.25 12.98 -7.54
N ILE A 222 10.81 13.80 -8.44
CA ILE A 222 12.03 14.58 -8.16
C ILE A 222 11.81 15.48 -6.94
N GLN A 223 10.72 16.24 -6.88
CA GLN A 223 10.39 17.09 -5.74
C GLN A 223 10.33 16.31 -4.42
N LYS A 224 9.76 15.09 -4.41
CA LYS A 224 9.70 14.27 -3.20
C LYS A 224 11.05 13.67 -2.82
N ILE A 225 11.86 13.28 -3.79
CA ILE A 225 13.24 12.85 -3.58
C ILE A 225 14.07 14.00 -2.95
N GLU A 226 13.93 15.21 -3.48
CA GLU A 226 14.61 16.41 -2.96
C GLU A 226 14.15 16.76 -1.54
N SER A 227 12.84 16.83 -1.32
CA SER A 227 12.28 17.19 -0.01
C SER A 227 12.56 16.16 1.09
N ASN A 228 12.94 14.94 0.73
CA ASN A 228 13.38 13.90 1.65
C ASN A 228 14.90 13.75 1.74
N GLY A 229 15.68 14.72 1.20
CA GLY A 229 17.14 14.77 1.36
C GLY A 229 17.93 13.77 0.52
N LEU A 230 17.32 13.26 -0.56
CA LEU A 230 17.88 12.19 -1.40
C LEU A 230 18.46 12.67 -2.75
N THR A 231 18.56 13.99 -2.95
CA THR A 231 18.91 14.65 -4.25
C THR A 231 20.18 14.11 -4.90
N ASN A 232 21.24 13.89 -4.13
CA ASN A 232 22.53 13.44 -4.64
C ASN A 232 22.77 11.94 -4.45
N ILE A 233 21.77 11.23 -3.97
CA ILE A 233 21.83 9.81 -3.62
C ILE A 233 21.07 8.99 -4.65
N ILE A 234 19.83 9.37 -4.93
CA ILE A 234 18.99 8.71 -5.93
C ILE A 234 19.34 9.28 -7.31
N ASN A 235 19.89 8.44 -8.18
CA ASN A 235 20.31 8.83 -9.52
C ASN A 235 19.16 8.82 -10.53
N ASP A 236 19.38 9.40 -11.72
CA ASP A 236 18.38 9.51 -12.77
C ASP A 236 17.76 8.17 -13.21
N ASN A 237 18.54 7.08 -13.22
CA ASN A 237 18.02 5.76 -13.56
C ASN A 237 17.05 5.27 -12.48
N GLN A 238 17.36 5.46 -11.21
CA GLN A 238 16.50 5.12 -10.09
C GLN A 238 15.23 5.97 -10.08
N ILE A 239 15.34 7.27 -10.39
CA ILE A 239 14.17 8.16 -10.59
C ILE A 239 13.28 7.63 -11.71
N ASN A 240 13.84 7.24 -12.85
CA ASN A 240 13.06 6.70 -13.97
C ASN A 240 12.37 5.36 -13.59
N ILE A 241 13.01 4.50 -12.80
CA ILE A 241 12.39 3.28 -12.27
C ILE A 241 11.17 3.63 -11.40
N ILE A 242 11.31 4.62 -10.50
CA ILE A 242 10.21 5.10 -9.66
C ILE A 242 9.07 5.65 -10.51
N VAL A 243 9.37 6.50 -11.48
CA VAL A 243 8.37 7.07 -12.40
C VAL A 243 7.61 5.96 -13.13
N ASN A 244 8.31 4.96 -13.64
CA ASN A 244 7.71 3.87 -14.41
C ASN A 244 6.71 3.05 -13.58
N PHE A 245 7.03 2.65 -12.35
CA PHE A 245 6.07 1.89 -11.56
C PHE A 245 4.90 2.76 -11.07
N ILE A 246 5.11 4.06 -10.79
CA ILE A 246 4.03 4.98 -10.44
C ILE A 246 3.09 5.21 -11.62
N GLU A 247 3.64 5.39 -12.84
CA GLU A 247 2.84 5.50 -14.05
C GLU A 247 2.03 4.21 -14.30
N ASN A 248 2.64 3.04 -14.10
CA ASN A 248 1.95 1.77 -14.16
C ASN A 248 0.83 1.67 -13.12
N ALA A 249 1.05 2.14 -11.89
CA ALA A 249 0.03 2.20 -10.85
C ALA A 249 -1.14 3.12 -11.24
N GLN A 250 -0.86 4.30 -11.80
CA GLN A 250 -1.87 5.20 -12.33
C GLN A 250 -2.71 4.53 -13.42
N ASN A 251 -2.07 3.90 -14.39
CA ASN A 251 -2.72 3.25 -15.54
C ASN A 251 -3.59 2.05 -15.12
N ASN A 252 -3.26 1.41 -14.00
CA ASN A 252 -4.06 0.31 -13.40
C ASN A 252 -5.07 0.80 -12.35
N GLY A 253 -5.36 2.11 -12.30
CA GLY A 253 -6.43 2.68 -11.48
C GLY A 253 -6.17 2.64 -9.97
N VAL A 254 -4.92 2.53 -9.53
CA VAL A 254 -4.57 2.54 -8.09
C VAL A 254 -5.00 3.86 -7.45
N PHE A 255 -4.83 4.98 -8.15
CA PHE A 255 -5.06 6.34 -7.64
C PHE A 255 -6.44 6.92 -8.02
N SER A 256 -7.39 6.08 -8.43
CA SER A 256 -8.69 6.54 -8.93
C SER A 256 -9.85 5.72 -8.37
N GLY A 257 -11.10 6.18 -8.62
CA GLY A 257 -12.30 5.48 -8.22
C GLY A 257 -12.61 5.54 -6.72
N GLU A 258 -13.41 4.61 -6.22
CA GLU A 258 -13.94 4.60 -4.85
C GLU A 258 -12.86 4.43 -3.77
N ASN A 259 -11.72 3.86 -4.12
CA ASN A 259 -10.62 3.60 -3.17
C ASN A 259 -9.62 4.76 -3.07
N LYS A 260 -9.76 5.81 -3.90
CA LYS A 260 -8.84 6.94 -3.93
C LYS A 260 -8.66 7.60 -2.56
N ASP A 261 -9.77 7.94 -1.91
CA ASP A 261 -9.72 8.65 -0.62
C ASP A 261 -9.12 7.78 0.48
N LYS A 262 -9.43 6.48 0.49
CA LYS A 262 -8.81 5.52 1.42
C LYS A 262 -7.31 5.37 1.17
N PHE A 263 -6.91 5.33 -0.10
CA PHE A 263 -5.49 5.29 -0.46
C PHE A 263 -4.76 6.53 0.04
N ILE A 264 -5.32 7.72 -0.17
CA ILE A 264 -4.73 8.98 0.29
C ILE A 264 -4.63 9.01 1.82
N GLU A 265 -5.70 8.64 2.53
CA GLU A 265 -5.74 8.59 4.00
C GLU A 265 -4.74 7.55 4.54
N GLY A 266 -4.76 6.33 4.03
CA GLY A 266 -3.83 5.27 4.43
C GLY A 266 -2.37 5.66 4.19
N THR A 267 -2.09 6.27 3.04
CA THR A 267 -0.75 6.78 2.72
C THR A 267 -0.31 7.92 3.64
N LYS A 268 -1.23 8.83 4.01
CA LYS A 268 -0.95 9.90 4.97
C LYS A 268 -0.59 9.33 6.35
N ASN A 269 -1.39 8.41 6.86
CA ASN A 269 -1.12 7.74 8.13
C ASN A 269 0.27 7.05 8.11
N TYR A 270 0.58 6.34 7.04
CA TYR A 270 1.87 5.70 6.85
C TYR A 270 3.04 6.70 6.82
N VAL A 271 2.91 7.83 6.11
CA VAL A 271 3.92 8.90 6.08
C VAL A 271 4.15 9.48 7.48
N ASP A 272 3.10 9.65 8.26
CA ASP A 272 3.19 10.16 9.64
C ASP A 272 3.87 9.13 10.58
N ASP A 273 3.63 7.83 10.38
CA ASP A 273 4.34 6.76 11.09
C ASP A 273 5.85 6.79 10.80
N ILE A 274 6.25 6.92 9.52
CA ILE A 274 7.67 7.04 9.15
C ILE A 274 8.32 8.24 9.81
N LYS A 275 7.70 9.42 9.79
CA LYS A 275 8.25 10.63 10.43
C LYS A 275 8.51 10.43 11.92
N ASN A 276 7.72 9.59 12.57
CA ASN A 276 7.87 9.28 14.00
C ASN A 276 8.86 8.15 14.28
N SER A 277 9.32 7.41 13.27
CA SER A 277 10.26 6.31 13.43
C SER A 277 11.64 6.79 13.89
N GLU A 278 12.35 5.95 14.63
CA GLU A 278 13.73 6.25 15.04
C GLU A 278 14.71 6.29 13.86
N GLY A 279 14.51 5.41 12.87
CA GLY A 279 15.34 5.35 11.67
C GLY A 279 15.32 6.65 10.89
N PHE A 280 14.12 7.17 10.62
CA PHE A 280 13.93 8.44 9.93
C PHE A 280 14.53 9.63 10.71
N LYS A 281 14.32 9.68 12.04
CA LYS A 281 14.90 10.73 12.90
C LYS A 281 16.42 10.72 12.85
N LYS A 282 17.05 9.55 13.01
CA LYS A 282 18.51 9.39 12.94
C LYS A 282 19.08 9.79 11.57
N ALA A 283 18.43 9.36 10.48
CA ALA A 283 18.84 9.72 9.13
C ALA A 283 18.73 11.23 8.88
N THR A 284 17.66 11.86 9.34
CA THR A 284 17.47 13.31 9.24
C THR A 284 18.49 14.09 10.03
N ASP A 285 18.83 13.65 11.24
CA ASP A 285 19.84 14.32 12.07
C ASP A 285 21.24 14.18 11.45
N LYS A 286 21.58 12.99 10.94
CA LYS A 286 22.85 12.78 10.24
C LYS A 286 22.96 13.62 8.95
N ALA A 287 21.88 13.73 8.19
CA ALA A 287 21.85 14.56 6.98
C ALA A 287 22.04 16.06 7.30
N LYS A 288 21.54 16.54 8.45
CA LYS A 288 21.79 17.90 8.94
C LYS A 288 23.26 18.11 9.31
N GLU A 289 23.90 17.14 9.98
CA GLU A 289 25.32 17.18 10.32
C GLU A 289 26.19 17.25 9.07
N LEU A 290 25.82 16.57 7.99
CA LEU A 290 26.54 16.57 6.71
C LEU A 290 26.34 17.84 5.89
N GLY A 291 25.58 18.83 6.39
CA GLY A 291 25.33 20.10 5.70
C GLY A 291 24.41 19.97 4.48
N ASN A 292 23.78 18.81 4.26
CA ASN A 292 22.71 18.67 3.31
C ASN A 292 21.52 19.45 3.87
N ASN A 293 21.18 20.60 3.27
CA ASN A 293 20.02 21.39 3.61
C ASN A 293 18.74 20.56 3.37
N ILE A 294 18.46 19.63 4.29
CA ILE A 294 17.11 19.11 4.43
C ILE A 294 16.33 20.29 4.98
N SER A 295 15.68 20.98 4.07
CA SER A 295 14.88 22.17 4.34
C SER A 295 13.97 21.92 5.55
N ASP A 296 13.72 22.97 6.34
CA ASP A 296 12.75 23.00 7.46
C ASP A 296 11.37 22.45 7.11
N THR A 297 11.13 22.18 5.83
CA THR A 297 9.94 21.52 5.27
C THR A 297 9.62 20.16 5.90
N LEU A 298 10.61 19.44 6.47
CA LEU A 298 10.40 18.16 7.15
C LEU A 298 9.77 18.31 8.56
N LYS A 299 9.81 19.51 9.12
CA LYS A 299 9.22 19.82 10.44
C LYS A 299 7.84 20.49 10.35
N ASP A 300 7.40 20.82 9.14
CA ASP A 300 6.26 21.68 8.96
C ASP A 300 4.95 20.88 9.05
N GLU A 301 4.17 21.13 10.12
CA GLU A 301 2.77 20.69 10.24
C GLU A 301 1.91 21.18 9.06
N GLY A 302 2.37 22.22 8.35
CA GLY A 302 1.77 22.77 7.15
C GLY A 302 2.16 22.09 5.82
N PHE A 303 2.89 20.97 5.82
CA PHE A 303 3.27 20.29 4.57
C PHE A 303 2.04 19.95 3.70
N TRP A 304 1.01 19.38 4.31
CA TRP A 304 -0.25 19.08 3.64
C TRP A 304 -1.03 20.34 3.25
N ASP A 305 -0.97 21.39 4.07
CA ASP A 305 -1.58 22.69 3.76
C ASP A 305 -0.87 23.37 2.58
N LYS A 306 0.46 23.24 2.47
CA LYS A 306 1.21 23.73 1.30
C LYS A 306 0.89 22.94 0.04
N ILE A 307 0.72 21.63 0.12
CA ILE A 307 0.26 20.79 -0.99
C ILE A 307 -1.16 21.21 -1.40
N MET A 308 -2.06 21.37 -0.45
CA MET A 308 -3.44 21.81 -0.74
C MET A 308 -3.47 23.20 -1.37
N ASN A 309 -2.69 24.15 -0.86
CA ASN A 309 -2.59 25.50 -1.43
C ASN A 309 -1.96 25.48 -2.82
N PHE A 310 -0.98 24.63 -3.08
CA PHE A 310 -0.38 24.46 -4.41
C PHE A 310 -1.38 23.85 -5.39
N ILE A 311 -2.13 22.83 -4.98
CA ILE A 311 -3.22 22.24 -5.78
C ILE A 311 -4.28 23.28 -6.09
N GLN A 312 -4.69 24.08 -5.10
CA GLN A 312 -5.66 25.16 -5.31
C GLN A 312 -5.12 26.19 -6.31
N SER A 313 -3.85 26.54 -6.25
CA SER A 313 -3.23 27.47 -7.20
C SER A 313 -3.21 26.93 -8.63
N ILE A 314 -3.02 25.62 -8.81
CA ILE A 314 -3.11 24.97 -10.12
C ILE A 314 -4.54 24.95 -10.63
N ILE A 315 -5.50 24.63 -9.77
CA ILE A 315 -6.95 24.67 -10.12
C ILE A 315 -7.35 26.10 -10.54
N ASP A 316 -6.94 27.10 -9.78
CA ASP A 316 -7.23 28.50 -10.08
C ASP A 316 -6.56 28.95 -11.39
N TRP A 317 -5.34 28.48 -11.67
CA TRP A 317 -4.66 28.73 -12.94
C TRP A 317 -5.37 28.05 -14.11
N ILE A 318 -5.75 26.78 -13.99
CA ILE A 318 -6.53 26.07 -15.02
C ILE A 318 -7.88 26.78 -15.25
N MET A 319 -8.58 27.18 -14.18
CA MET A 319 -9.84 27.90 -14.29
C MET A 319 -9.66 29.28 -14.96
N SER A 320 -8.49 29.89 -14.85
CA SER A 320 -8.16 31.14 -15.53
C SER A 320 -7.94 31.00 -17.04
N LEU A 321 -7.59 29.80 -17.52
CA LEU A 321 -7.41 29.50 -18.94
C LEU A 321 -8.74 29.30 -19.70
N PHE A 322 -9.84 29.09 -18.95
CA PHE A 322 -11.19 28.91 -19.51
C PHE A 322 -12.10 30.15 -19.30
N LYS A 323 -11.53 31.26 -18.87
CA LYS A 323 -12.17 32.60 -18.88
C LYS A 323 -11.64 33.43 -20.04
#